data_439091ff28c9b5f7cf0d315e0472ea23
#
_entry.id   439091ff28c9b5f7cf0d315e0472ea23
#
_cell.length_a   1.000
_cell.length_b   1.000
_cell.length_c   1.000
_cell.angle_alpha   90.00
_cell.angle_beta   90.00
_cell.angle_gamma   90.00
#
_symmetry.space_group_name_H-M   'P 1'
#
loop_
_entity.id
_entity.type
_entity.pdbx_description
1 polymer ?
#
loop_
_entity_poly.entity_id
_entity_poly.type
_entity_poly.pdbx_seq_one_letter_code
_entity_poly.pdbx_strand_id
1 'polypeptide(L)'
;MSNFKMDRRHLLAGAATLAVSDQASAQEAKASSLDVIDFHNHYIGPSFKITAPGGSPAQDQVNRNLASPSALLESIELAGIKARVVNTPTAFLEDADGKVPAETYLRINDELANLAAKNPGKIYALASIDAWSGDAGGREVRRAIKELGLRGIYIESARGELLLNAPQARPTLAAAAELGAPVFIHPQTDRPMHERFSRTGALGARYARGTINSLALISLLEGGVFDELPKLKVVVTTLAMGGIMMAGGFGAGYNIRKDAPELARRHVYVDTMGLNGPQVAAAVAMLGADHVMAGTDWPIVVEKSVPERLKAAMASANLSQQDQEAIAHRNLEKLLGIG
;
A
#
# COMPACT_ATOMS: atom_id res chain seq x y z
N MET A 1 -19.16 24.99 -67.03
CA MET A 1 -17.70 25.04 -66.92
C MET A 1 -17.34 26.40 -66.25
N SER A 2 -17.10 26.41 -64.98
CA SER A 2 -16.69 27.58 -64.22
C SER A 2 -15.40 27.26 -63.52
N ASN A 3 -14.29 27.91 -63.99
CA ASN A 3 -12.96 27.78 -63.42
C ASN A 3 -12.85 28.59 -62.13
N PHE A 4 -12.74 27.92 -61.00
CA PHE A 4 -12.38 28.57 -59.72
C PHE A 4 -10.85 28.63 -59.64
N LYS A 5 -10.26 29.81 -59.81
CA LYS A 5 -8.83 30.06 -59.50
C LYS A 5 -8.71 30.34 -58.01
N MET A 6 -8.05 29.43 -57.29
CA MET A 6 -7.67 29.62 -55.87
C MET A 6 -6.48 30.59 -55.77
N ASP A 7 -6.67 31.68 -55.05
CA ASP A 7 -5.67 32.73 -54.83
C ASP A 7 -4.65 32.25 -53.76
N ARG A 8 -3.35 32.38 -54.10
CA ARG A 8 -2.22 31.97 -53.26
C ARG A 8 -2.08 32.72 -51.93
N ARG A 9 -2.87 33.74 -51.71
CA ARG A 9 -2.83 34.57 -50.46
C ARG A 9 -3.56 33.96 -49.28
N HIS A 10 -4.40 32.94 -49.46
CA HIS A 10 -5.11 32.23 -48.38
C HIS A 10 -4.38 31.04 -47.85
N LEU A 11 -3.26 30.60 -48.46
CA LEU A 11 -2.45 29.47 -48.00
C LEU A 11 -1.42 29.83 -46.89
N LEU A 12 -1.11 31.12 -46.71
CA LEU A 12 -0.16 31.57 -45.68
C LEU A 12 -0.79 31.94 -44.35
N ALA A 13 -2.12 32.15 -44.28
CA ALA A 13 -2.81 32.44 -43.03
C ALA A 13 -3.19 31.17 -42.24
N GLY A 14 -3.27 29.99 -42.90
CA GLY A 14 -3.65 28.74 -42.25
C GLY A 14 -2.48 28.02 -41.56
N ALA A 15 -1.22 28.31 -41.98
CA ALA A 15 -0.04 27.65 -41.40
C ALA A 15 0.42 28.28 -40.07
N ALA A 16 0.12 29.58 -39.86
CA ALA A 16 0.52 30.26 -38.62
C ALA A 16 -0.42 29.91 -37.41
N THR A 17 -1.69 29.58 -37.70
CA THR A 17 -2.68 29.23 -36.65
C THR A 17 -2.53 27.77 -36.15
N LEU A 18 -2.03 26.88 -36.99
CA LEU A 18 -1.77 25.48 -36.58
C LEU A 18 -0.49 25.32 -35.74
N ALA A 19 0.53 26.16 -35.98
CA ALA A 19 1.78 26.14 -35.20
C ALA A 19 1.62 26.71 -33.78
N VAL A 20 0.65 27.62 -33.56
CA VAL A 20 0.36 28.16 -32.21
C VAL A 20 -0.51 27.23 -31.40
N SER A 21 -1.41 26.45 -32.03
CA SER A 21 -2.21 25.43 -31.32
C SER A 21 -1.41 24.24 -30.93
N ASP A 22 -0.41 23.83 -31.71
CA ASP A 22 0.48 22.71 -31.35
C ASP A 22 1.48 23.07 -30.24
N GLN A 23 1.92 24.33 -30.14
CA GLN A 23 2.76 24.77 -29.04
C GLN A 23 1.95 24.97 -27.74
N ALA A 24 0.71 25.39 -27.81
CA ALA A 24 -0.18 25.50 -26.65
C ALA A 24 -0.58 24.11 -26.14
N SER A 25 -0.88 23.13 -27.01
CA SER A 25 -1.18 21.75 -26.63
C SER A 25 0.04 20.99 -26.12
N ALA A 26 1.25 21.29 -26.63
CA ALA A 26 2.50 20.74 -26.11
C ALA A 26 2.93 21.37 -24.78
N GLN A 27 2.45 22.57 -24.47
CA GLN A 27 2.70 23.25 -23.21
C GLN A 27 1.68 22.87 -22.13
N GLU A 28 0.43 22.56 -22.51
CA GLU A 28 -0.57 21.95 -21.62
C GLU A 28 -0.27 20.48 -21.34
N ALA A 29 0.34 19.73 -22.24
CA ALA A 29 0.81 18.34 -22.00
C ALA A 29 2.02 18.24 -21.06
N LYS A 30 2.65 19.38 -20.71
CA LYS A 30 3.62 19.52 -19.61
C LYS A 30 2.97 19.93 -18.28
N ALA A 31 1.65 19.95 -18.20
CA ALA A 31 0.94 20.15 -16.94
C ALA A 31 1.24 18.99 -15.99
N SER A 32 2.17 19.22 -15.09
CA SER A 32 2.57 18.51 -13.87
C SER A 32 2.17 17.04 -13.83
N SER A 33 3.12 16.16 -14.12
CA SER A 33 3.02 14.75 -13.68
C SER A 33 2.77 14.75 -12.18
N LEU A 34 1.74 14.04 -11.75
CA LEU A 34 1.42 13.87 -10.34
C LEU A 34 2.61 13.23 -9.63
N ASP A 35 3.18 13.89 -8.63
CA ASP A 35 4.21 13.29 -7.79
C ASP A 35 3.58 12.14 -7.01
N VAL A 36 4.17 10.96 -7.08
CA VAL A 36 3.67 9.77 -6.38
C VAL A 36 4.74 9.18 -5.48
N ILE A 37 4.37 8.91 -4.22
CA ILE A 37 5.12 8.03 -3.32
C ILE A 37 4.29 6.77 -3.13
N ASP A 38 4.85 5.64 -3.53
CA ASP A 38 4.17 4.35 -3.50
C ASP A 38 4.37 3.65 -2.15
N PHE A 39 3.28 3.46 -1.41
CA PHE A 39 3.31 2.90 -0.05
C PHE A 39 3.49 1.38 -0.01
N HIS A 40 2.94 0.66 -0.98
CA HIS A 40 2.83 -0.79 -0.89
C HIS A 40 3.86 -1.48 -1.78
N ASN A 41 5.00 -1.83 -1.20
CA ASN A 41 6.07 -2.53 -1.91
C ASN A 41 6.84 -3.48 -1.00
N HIS A 42 7.40 -4.51 -1.63
CA HIS A 42 8.11 -5.58 -0.93
C HIS A 42 9.57 -5.67 -1.36
N TYR A 43 10.44 -5.90 -0.40
CA TYR A 43 11.86 -6.14 -0.60
C TYR A 43 12.37 -7.10 0.47
N ILE A 44 13.15 -8.10 0.07
CA ILE A 44 13.74 -9.09 0.99
C ILE A 44 15.25 -8.90 1.08
N GLY A 45 15.89 -8.58 -0.06
CA GLY A 45 17.34 -8.43 -0.14
C GLY A 45 18.09 -9.72 -0.44
N PRO A 46 19.36 -9.60 -0.87
CA PRO A 46 20.18 -10.73 -1.28
C PRO A 46 20.71 -11.57 -0.11
N SER A 47 20.63 -11.06 1.13
CA SER A 47 21.16 -11.73 2.33
C SER A 47 20.24 -12.83 2.86
N PHE A 48 19.02 -12.97 2.29
CA PHE A 48 18.03 -13.93 2.72
C PHE A 48 17.72 -14.95 1.64
N LYS A 49 17.50 -16.19 2.08
CA LYS A 49 17.00 -17.25 1.21
C LYS A 49 15.48 -17.18 1.14
N ILE A 50 14.95 -16.84 -0.03
CA ILE A 50 13.50 -16.87 -0.26
C ILE A 50 13.02 -18.32 -0.30
N THR A 51 12.05 -18.63 0.56
CA THR A 51 11.46 -19.98 0.71
C THR A 51 10.12 -20.11 -0.03
N ALA A 52 9.58 -19.01 -0.55
CA ALA A 52 8.37 -19.06 -1.37
C ALA A 52 8.54 -20.02 -2.53
N PRO A 53 7.55 -20.90 -2.79
CA PRO A 53 7.65 -21.86 -3.87
C PRO A 53 7.86 -21.15 -5.21
N GLY A 54 8.94 -21.51 -5.89
CA GLY A 54 9.13 -21.23 -7.31
C GLY A 54 8.21 -22.14 -8.13
N GLY A 55 8.35 -22.10 -9.43
CA GLY A 55 7.71 -23.09 -10.32
C GLY A 55 6.90 -22.48 -11.45
N SER A 56 6.84 -21.15 -11.53
CA SER A 56 6.42 -20.44 -12.73
C SER A 56 7.42 -19.33 -13.07
N PRO A 57 7.65 -19.01 -14.35
CA PRO A 57 8.54 -17.91 -14.75
C PRO A 57 8.15 -16.57 -14.09
N ALA A 58 6.86 -16.34 -13.87
CA ALA A 58 6.36 -15.14 -13.20
C ALA A 58 6.78 -15.10 -11.72
N GLN A 59 6.60 -16.18 -10.97
CA GLN A 59 7.02 -16.28 -9.57
C GLN A 59 8.53 -16.16 -9.43
N ASP A 60 9.28 -16.80 -10.32
CA ASP A 60 10.75 -16.71 -10.32
C ASP A 60 11.22 -15.28 -10.58
N GLN A 61 10.51 -14.52 -11.42
CA GLN A 61 10.81 -13.09 -11.64
C GLN A 61 10.49 -12.27 -10.38
N VAL A 62 9.38 -12.51 -9.71
CA VAL A 62 9.03 -11.88 -8.43
C VAL A 62 10.14 -12.14 -7.40
N ASN A 63 10.57 -13.40 -7.24
CA ASN A 63 11.61 -13.77 -6.28
C ASN A 63 12.96 -13.08 -6.60
N ARG A 64 13.33 -12.97 -7.88
CA ARG A 64 14.52 -12.21 -8.30
C ARG A 64 14.41 -10.73 -7.96
N ASN A 65 13.26 -10.13 -8.21
CA ASN A 65 13.02 -8.70 -7.92
C ASN A 65 13.05 -8.42 -6.40
N LEU A 66 12.45 -9.29 -5.59
CA LEU A 66 12.47 -9.19 -4.12
C LEU A 66 13.90 -9.20 -3.54
N ALA A 67 14.82 -9.91 -4.18
CA ALA A 67 16.20 -10.03 -3.74
C ALA A 67 17.13 -8.93 -4.31
N SER A 68 16.68 -8.11 -5.26
CA SER A 68 17.53 -7.20 -6.04
C SER A 68 17.35 -5.74 -5.67
N PRO A 69 18.35 -5.08 -5.03
CA PRO A 69 18.34 -3.64 -4.81
C PRO A 69 18.27 -2.83 -6.11
N SER A 70 18.95 -3.28 -7.18
CA SER A 70 18.94 -2.59 -8.48
C SER A 70 17.55 -2.65 -9.11
N ALA A 71 16.89 -3.82 -9.12
CA ALA A 71 15.55 -3.95 -9.65
C ALA A 71 14.54 -3.06 -8.90
N LEU A 72 14.69 -2.91 -7.58
CA LEU A 72 13.87 -2.01 -6.78
C LEU A 72 14.08 -0.55 -7.24
N LEU A 73 15.31 -0.08 -7.38
CA LEU A 73 15.61 1.29 -7.80
C LEU A 73 15.17 1.56 -9.25
N GLU A 74 15.45 0.66 -10.18
CA GLU A 74 14.99 0.73 -11.57
C GLU A 74 13.47 0.78 -11.66
N SER A 75 12.76 0.10 -10.75
CA SER A 75 11.30 0.10 -10.72
C SER A 75 10.69 1.46 -10.37
N ILE A 76 11.41 2.34 -9.68
CA ILE A 76 10.98 3.72 -9.40
C ILE A 76 10.92 4.52 -10.70
N GLU A 77 11.99 4.43 -11.49
CA GLU A 77 12.07 5.12 -12.79
C GLU A 77 11.06 4.54 -13.80
N LEU A 78 10.92 3.20 -13.84
CA LEU A 78 9.96 2.52 -14.71
C LEU A 78 8.51 2.89 -14.39
N ALA A 79 8.19 3.04 -13.12
CA ALA A 79 6.87 3.43 -12.64
C ALA A 79 6.61 4.94 -12.80
N GLY A 80 7.64 5.76 -13.01
CA GLY A 80 7.53 7.22 -13.07
C GLY A 80 7.19 7.87 -11.74
N ILE A 81 7.64 7.31 -10.62
CA ILE A 81 7.31 7.77 -9.26
C ILE A 81 8.50 8.38 -8.54
N LYS A 82 8.23 9.11 -7.48
CA LYS A 82 9.25 9.80 -6.66
C LYS A 82 10.01 8.83 -5.75
N ALA A 83 9.27 7.95 -5.07
CA ALA A 83 9.83 7.04 -4.07
C ALA A 83 8.94 5.83 -3.81
N ARG A 84 9.51 4.81 -3.17
CA ARG A 84 8.80 3.65 -2.64
C ARG A 84 8.98 3.51 -1.13
N VAL A 85 7.92 3.06 -0.47
CA VAL A 85 7.99 2.54 0.90
C VAL A 85 8.04 1.02 0.83
N VAL A 86 9.05 0.43 1.40
CA VAL A 86 9.29 -1.03 1.33
C VAL A 86 9.15 -1.70 2.69
N ASN A 87 8.79 -2.96 2.68
CA ASN A 87 8.75 -3.86 3.81
C ASN A 87 9.14 -5.27 3.35
N THR A 88 9.42 -6.17 4.28
CA THR A 88 9.71 -7.57 3.96
C THR A 88 8.50 -8.44 4.30
N PRO A 89 7.88 -9.11 3.30
CA PRO A 89 6.80 -10.07 3.53
C PRO A 89 7.40 -11.35 4.12
N THR A 90 7.21 -11.54 5.41
CA THR A 90 7.86 -12.61 6.18
C THR A 90 7.41 -14.00 5.79
N ALA A 91 6.22 -14.14 5.20
CA ALA A 91 5.74 -15.40 4.60
C ALA A 91 6.68 -15.99 3.53
N PHE A 92 7.55 -15.17 2.92
CA PHE A 92 8.56 -15.63 1.95
C PHE A 92 9.84 -16.15 2.60
N LEU A 93 9.93 -16.10 3.93
CA LEU A 93 11.10 -16.50 4.73
C LEU A 93 10.77 -17.58 5.77
N GLU A 94 9.55 -18.12 5.75
CA GLU A 94 9.13 -19.18 6.64
C GLU A 94 9.98 -20.45 6.45
N ASP A 95 10.27 -21.13 7.55
CA ASP A 95 10.87 -22.44 7.54
C ASP A 95 9.85 -23.55 7.18
N ALA A 96 10.27 -24.80 7.25
CA ALA A 96 9.41 -25.95 6.95
C ALA A 96 8.17 -26.05 7.88
N ASP A 97 8.26 -25.47 9.07
CA ASP A 97 7.18 -25.46 10.08
C ASP A 97 6.28 -24.20 9.94
N GLY A 98 6.52 -23.34 8.92
CA GLY A 98 5.79 -22.09 8.72
C GLY A 98 6.14 -21.03 9.77
N LYS A 99 7.38 -21.04 10.26
CA LYS A 99 7.86 -20.09 11.26
C LYS A 99 9.00 -19.23 10.70
N VAL A 100 9.08 -18.01 11.19
CA VAL A 100 10.22 -17.11 10.97
C VAL A 100 10.92 -16.92 12.31
N PRO A 101 12.22 -17.29 12.43
CA PRO A 101 12.99 -17.10 13.66
C PRO A 101 13.05 -15.63 14.08
N ALA A 102 13.04 -15.37 15.39
CA ALA A 102 13.03 -14.00 15.92
C ALA A 102 14.24 -13.16 15.46
N GLU A 103 15.42 -13.77 15.38
CA GLU A 103 16.63 -13.11 14.88
C GLU A 103 16.54 -12.73 13.40
N THR A 104 15.68 -13.38 12.62
CA THR A 104 15.43 -13.03 11.22
C THR A 104 14.75 -11.69 11.12
N TYR A 105 13.78 -11.37 11.98
CA TYR A 105 13.14 -10.06 12.02
C TYR A 105 14.14 -8.93 12.32
N LEU A 106 15.05 -9.14 13.27
CA LEU A 106 16.09 -8.17 13.60
C LEU A 106 16.98 -7.87 12.39
N ARG A 107 17.45 -8.92 11.70
CA ARG A 107 18.29 -8.81 10.51
C ARG A 107 17.56 -8.14 9.33
N ILE A 108 16.29 -8.46 9.13
CA ILE A 108 15.42 -7.80 8.13
C ILE A 108 15.41 -6.29 8.38
N ASN A 109 15.15 -5.88 9.61
CA ASN A 109 15.00 -4.47 9.95
C ASN A 109 16.32 -3.72 9.81
N ASP A 110 17.45 -4.34 10.15
CA ASP A 110 18.79 -3.77 9.93
C ASP A 110 19.08 -3.59 8.43
N GLU A 111 18.71 -4.57 7.58
CA GLU A 111 18.90 -4.47 6.14
C GLU A 111 18.00 -3.42 5.51
N LEU A 112 16.73 -3.33 5.92
CA LEU A 112 15.80 -2.29 5.47
C LEU A 112 16.27 -0.89 5.87
N ALA A 113 16.77 -0.70 7.08
CA ALA A 113 17.34 0.56 7.52
C ALA A 113 18.57 0.96 6.69
N ASN A 114 19.47 0.02 6.44
CA ASN A 114 20.64 0.19 5.58
C ASN A 114 20.25 0.58 4.15
N LEU A 115 19.25 -0.09 3.59
CA LEU A 115 18.74 0.20 2.25
C LEU A 115 18.19 1.62 2.16
N ALA A 116 17.35 2.03 3.11
CA ALA A 116 16.78 3.37 3.17
C ALA A 116 17.85 4.45 3.35
N ALA A 117 18.83 4.23 4.25
CA ALA A 117 19.93 5.15 4.50
C ALA A 117 20.84 5.37 3.27
N LYS A 118 21.01 4.34 2.43
CA LYS A 118 21.78 4.42 1.17
C LYS A 118 21.02 5.10 0.03
N ASN A 119 19.70 5.24 0.15
CA ASN A 119 18.83 5.76 -0.92
C ASN A 119 17.87 6.86 -0.39
N PRO A 120 18.40 7.94 0.18
CA PRO A 120 17.58 9.00 0.78
C PRO A 120 16.65 9.64 -0.26
N GLY A 121 15.39 9.85 0.12
CA GLY A 121 14.36 10.43 -0.75
C GLY A 121 13.82 9.49 -1.85
N LYS A 122 14.42 8.30 -2.03
CA LYS A 122 13.96 7.28 -3.00
C LYS A 122 13.36 6.06 -2.31
N ILE A 123 13.91 5.66 -1.17
CA ILE A 123 13.44 4.51 -0.40
C ILE A 123 13.15 4.93 1.04
N TYR A 124 11.97 4.61 1.49
CA TYR A 124 11.56 4.59 2.89
C TYR A 124 11.23 3.15 3.28
N ALA A 125 11.29 2.81 4.57
CA ALA A 125 11.05 1.43 4.97
C ALA A 125 10.22 1.32 6.25
N LEU A 126 9.43 0.24 6.31
CA LEU A 126 8.68 -0.18 7.48
C LEU A 126 9.33 -1.43 8.08
N ALA A 127 9.48 -1.48 9.40
CA ALA A 127 10.01 -2.63 10.10
C ALA A 127 9.06 -3.82 9.99
N SER A 128 9.55 -5.00 9.64
CA SER A 128 8.77 -6.22 9.74
C SER A 128 8.80 -6.74 11.17
N ILE A 129 7.63 -6.92 11.77
CA ILE A 129 7.47 -7.28 13.19
C ILE A 129 6.59 -8.52 13.32
N ASP A 130 7.00 -9.44 14.18
CA ASP A 130 6.10 -10.45 14.70
C ASP A 130 5.13 -9.82 15.72
N ALA A 131 3.91 -9.53 15.27
CA ALA A 131 2.92 -8.85 16.09
C ALA A 131 2.60 -9.60 17.39
N TRP A 132 2.66 -10.93 17.38
CA TRP A 132 2.25 -11.79 18.49
C TRP A 132 3.42 -12.26 19.38
N SER A 133 4.59 -11.69 19.24
CA SER A 133 5.75 -12.00 20.08
C SER A 133 5.75 -11.29 21.45
N GLY A 134 4.64 -10.66 21.83
CA GLY A 134 4.47 -9.99 23.12
C GLY A 134 5.47 -8.84 23.30
N ASP A 135 6.11 -8.77 24.47
CA ASP A 135 7.07 -7.70 24.80
C ASP A 135 8.28 -7.65 23.84
N ALA A 136 8.66 -8.76 23.23
CA ALA A 136 9.73 -8.77 22.26
C ALA A 136 9.39 -7.95 21.02
N GLY A 137 8.16 -8.07 20.52
CA GLY A 137 7.64 -7.25 19.43
C GLY A 137 7.62 -5.76 19.79
N GLY A 138 7.13 -5.43 20.98
CA GLY A 138 7.13 -4.05 21.47
C GLY A 138 8.54 -3.45 21.58
N ARG A 139 9.53 -4.22 22.03
CA ARG A 139 10.94 -3.78 22.06
C ARG A 139 11.49 -3.55 20.66
N GLU A 140 11.22 -4.48 19.74
CA GLU A 140 11.70 -4.35 18.36
C GLU A 140 11.05 -3.15 17.64
N VAL A 141 9.77 -2.87 17.87
CA VAL A 141 9.14 -1.63 17.36
C VAL A 141 9.91 -0.40 17.84
N ARG A 142 10.25 -0.33 19.14
CA ARG A 142 11.00 0.82 19.68
C ARG A 142 12.38 0.93 19.08
N ARG A 143 13.11 -0.18 18.93
CA ARG A 143 14.43 -0.21 18.28
C ARG A 143 14.32 0.27 16.83
N ALA A 144 13.40 -0.30 16.07
CA ALA A 144 13.22 0.00 14.65
C ALA A 144 12.93 1.49 14.39
N ILE A 145 12.06 2.09 15.20
CA ILE A 145 11.67 3.49 15.02
C ILE A 145 12.72 4.46 15.58
N LYS A 146 13.23 4.22 16.81
CA LYS A 146 14.10 5.18 17.50
C LYS A 146 15.56 5.06 17.09
N GLU A 147 16.06 3.85 16.85
CA GLU A 147 17.48 3.59 16.61
C GLU A 147 17.79 3.39 15.13
N LEU A 148 16.90 2.68 14.40
CA LEU A 148 17.08 2.40 12.97
C LEU A 148 16.45 3.46 12.04
N GLY A 149 15.59 4.34 12.57
CA GLY A 149 14.94 5.39 11.77
C GLY A 149 13.91 4.89 10.76
N LEU A 150 13.38 3.67 10.95
CA LEU A 150 12.30 3.14 10.13
C LEU A 150 11.00 3.91 10.39
N ARG A 151 10.11 3.99 9.39
CA ARG A 151 9.01 4.97 9.38
C ARG A 151 7.65 4.43 9.81
N GLY A 152 7.58 3.19 10.21
CA GLY A 152 6.40 2.47 10.65
C GLY A 152 6.71 0.99 10.76
N ILE A 153 5.67 0.19 10.95
CA ILE A 153 5.81 -1.26 11.02
C ILE A 153 4.91 -1.97 10.01
N TYR A 154 5.35 -3.12 9.57
CA TYR A 154 4.63 -4.11 8.79
C TYR A 154 4.36 -5.33 9.67
N ILE A 155 3.12 -5.78 9.67
CA ILE A 155 2.69 -6.99 10.37
C ILE A 155 1.78 -7.82 9.47
N GLU A 156 1.75 -9.12 9.70
CA GLU A 156 0.78 -10.00 9.07
C GLU A 156 -0.61 -9.85 9.71
N SER A 157 -1.67 -10.15 8.95
CA SER A 157 -3.06 -10.00 9.40
C SER A 157 -3.51 -11.05 10.43
N ALA A 158 -2.84 -12.20 10.46
CA ALA A 158 -3.12 -13.28 11.40
C ALA A 158 -1.91 -14.19 11.57
N ARG A 159 -1.91 -14.98 12.67
CA ARG A 159 -0.98 -16.10 12.89
C ARG A 159 -1.79 -17.31 13.38
N GLY A 160 -2.06 -18.27 12.50
CA GLY A 160 -3.01 -19.34 12.80
C GLY A 160 -4.35 -18.76 13.23
N GLU A 161 -4.84 -19.15 14.40
CA GLU A 161 -6.09 -18.65 14.96
C GLU A 161 -5.97 -17.26 15.63
N LEU A 162 -4.75 -16.72 15.79
CA LEU A 162 -4.53 -15.45 16.46
C LEU A 162 -4.79 -14.28 15.49
N LEU A 163 -5.72 -13.41 15.87
CA LEU A 163 -5.98 -12.13 15.23
C LEU A 163 -5.32 -10.99 16.00
N LEU A 164 -5.45 -9.75 15.50
CA LEU A 164 -4.76 -8.59 16.07
C LEU A 164 -5.38 -8.09 17.39
N ASN A 165 -6.57 -8.54 17.75
CA ASN A 165 -7.16 -8.30 19.08
C ASN A 165 -6.61 -9.25 20.16
N ALA A 166 -5.80 -10.24 19.81
CA ALA A 166 -5.20 -11.15 20.79
C ALA A 166 -4.28 -10.40 21.77
N PRO A 167 -4.28 -10.78 23.07
CA PRO A 167 -3.44 -10.12 24.08
C PRO A 167 -1.95 -10.08 23.71
N GLN A 168 -1.46 -11.09 23.00
CA GLN A 168 -0.06 -11.18 22.56
C GLN A 168 0.34 -10.06 21.59
N ALA A 169 -0.60 -9.51 20.82
CA ALA A 169 -0.34 -8.41 19.89
C ALA A 169 -0.31 -7.03 20.58
N ARG A 170 -0.88 -6.91 21.78
CA ARG A 170 -1.01 -5.63 22.49
C ARG A 170 0.32 -4.89 22.69
N PRO A 171 1.43 -5.53 23.14
CA PRO A 171 2.70 -4.81 23.34
C PRO A 171 3.26 -4.20 22.05
N THR A 172 3.11 -4.90 20.91
CA THR A 172 3.53 -4.41 19.59
C THR A 172 2.68 -3.21 19.17
N LEU A 173 1.35 -3.33 19.23
CA LEU A 173 0.43 -2.26 18.83
C LEU A 173 0.53 -1.04 19.75
N ALA A 174 0.72 -1.26 21.06
CA ALA A 174 0.92 -0.18 22.03
C ALA A 174 2.21 0.59 21.77
N ALA A 175 3.31 -0.09 21.46
CA ALA A 175 4.58 0.56 21.12
C ALA A 175 4.45 1.38 19.82
N ALA A 176 3.76 0.88 18.81
CA ALA A 176 3.48 1.62 17.58
C ALA A 176 2.63 2.88 17.85
N ALA A 177 1.57 2.76 18.64
CA ALA A 177 0.69 3.87 19.02
C ALA A 177 1.43 4.93 19.85
N GLU A 178 2.29 4.51 20.80
CA GLU A 178 3.14 5.39 21.62
C GLU A 178 4.07 6.25 20.76
N LEU A 179 4.66 5.65 19.74
CA LEU A 179 5.64 6.30 18.85
C LEU A 179 5.00 7.02 17.67
N GLY A 180 3.67 6.92 17.49
CA GLY A 180 2.98 7.44 16.31
C GLY A 180 3.36 6.73 15.01
N ALA A 181 3.95 5.53 15.11
CA ALA A 181 4.33 4.73 13.97
C ALA A 181 3.11 4.04 13.36
N PRO A 182 2.81 4.22 12.07
CA PRO A 182 1.71 3.52 11.41
C PRO A 182 1.99 2.02 11.30
N VAL A 183 0.92 1.24 11.38
CA VAL A 183 0.95 -0.23 11.31
C VAL A 183 0.36 -0.67 9.98
N PHE A 184 1.18 -1.15 9.07
CA PHE A 184 0.71 -1.76 7.82
C PHE A 184 0.32 -3.23 8.08
N ILE A 185 -0.96 -3.54 7.92
CA ILE A 185 -1.53 -4.88 8.10
C ILE A 185 -1.63 -5.53 6.73
N HIS A 186 -0.74 -6.45 6.47
CA HIS A 186 -0.66 -7.15 5.18
C HIS A 186 -1.42 -8.49 5.22
N PRO A 187 -2.16 -8.85 4.14
CA PRO A 187 -2.92 -10.09 4.14
C PRO A 187 -2.01 -11.32 4.16
N GLN A 188 -2.08 -12.08 5.25
CA GLN A 188 -1.45 -13.40 5.35
C GLN A 188 -2.29 -14.44 4.60
N THR A 189 -1.68 -15.54 4.19
CA THR A 189 -2.40 -16.67 3.63
C THR A 189 -2.92 -17.56 4.76
N ASP A 190 -4.21 -17.48 5.07
CA ASP A 190 -4.89 -18.47 5.86
C ASP A 190 -5.05 -19.74 5.02
N ARG A 191 -4.31 -20.81 5.34
CA ARG A 191 -4.25 -22.02 4.52
C ARG A 191 -5.60 -22.70 4.36
N PRO A 192 -6.40 -22.99 5.40
CA PRO A 192 -7.72 -23.59 5.26
C PRO A 192 -8.68 -22.75 4.42
N MET A 193 -8.70 -21.44 4.62
CA MET A 193 -9.53 -20.53 3.84
C MET A 193 -9.07 -20.47 2.37
N HIS A 194 -7.75 -20.40 2.15
CA HIS A 194 -7.17 -20.40 0.81
C HIS A 194 -7.50 -21.68 0.05
N GLU A 195 -7.32 -22.85 0.66
CA GLU A 195 -7.66 -24.15 0.06
C GLU A 195 -9.14 -24.27 -0.30
N ARG A 196 -10.01 -23.75 0.57
CA ARG A 196 -11.46 -23.74 0.33
C ARG A 196 -11.83 -22.84 -0.85
N PHE A 197 -11.32 -21.60 -0.87
CA PHE A 197 -11.76 -20.58 -1.82
C PHE A 197 -11.05 -20.70 -3.17
N SER A 198 -9.82 -21.19 -3.22
CA SER A 198 -9.12 -21.44 -4.49
C SER A 198 -9.80 -22.47 -5.39
N ARG A 199 -10.66 -23.34 -4.82
CA ARG A 199 -11.50 -24.25 -5.61
C ARG A 199 -12.46 -23.53 -6.54
N THR A 200 -12.76 -22.25 -6.30
CA THR A 200 -13.56 -21.39 -7.18
C THR A 200 -12.71 -20.61 -8.19
N GLY A 201 -11.40 -20.86 -8.25
CA GLY A 201 -10.45 -20.22 -9.15
C GLY A 201 -9.63 -19.10 -8.53
N ALA A 202 -8.88 -18.37 -9.37
CA ALA A 202 -7.92 -17.35 -8.93
C ALA A 202 -8.57 -16.19 -8.15
N LEU A 203 -9.80 -15.80 -8.49
CA LEU A 203 -10.54 -14.78 -7.74
C LEU A 203 -10.87 -15.25 -6.33
N GLY A 204 -11.22 -16.54 -6.16
CA GLY A 204 -11.45 -17.12 -4.84
C GLY A 204 -10.20 -17.11 -3.97
N ALA A 205 -9.04 -17.44 -4.53
CA ALA A 205 -7.76 -17.35 -3.84
C ALA A 205 -7.45 -15.92 -3.34
N ARG A 206 -7.69 -14.89 -4.17
CA ARG A 206 -7.55 -13.48 -3.78
C ARG A 206 -8.57 -13.07 -2.74
N TYR A 207 -9.81 -13.54 -2.87
CA TYR A 207 -10.86 -13.27 -1.90
C TYR A 207 -10.54 -13.82 -0.52
N ALA A 208 -9.91 -15.00 -0.42
CA ALA A 208 -9.40 -15.54 0.84
C ALA A 208 -8.43 -14.58 1.52
N ARG A 209 -7.46 -14.02 0.77
CA ARG A 209 -6.53 -13.00 1.29
C ARG A 209 -7.23 -11.72 1.73
N GLY A 210 -8.20 -11.26 0.96
CA GLY A 210 -9.03 -10.10 1.31
C GLY A 210 -9.87 -10.34 2.56
N THR A 211 -10.39 -11.55 2.73
CA THR A 211 -11.20 -11.94 3.89
C THR A 211 -10.37 -11.92 5.17
N ILE A 212 -9.15 -12.49 5.18
CA ILE A 212 -8.31 -12.47 6.38
C ILE A 212 -7.81 -11.05 6.71
N ASN A 213 -7.54 -10.22 5.71
CA ASN A 213 -7.17 -8.82 5.93
C ASN A 213 -8.36 -8.00 6.48
N SER A 214 -9.57 -8.25 5.98
CA SER A 214 -10.80 -7.68 6.53
C SER A 214 -11.06 -8.12 7.98
N LEU A 215 -10.85 -9.41 8.25
CA LEU A 215 -11.04 -9.96 9.60
C LEU A 215 -10.05 -9.37 10.61
N ALA A 216 -8.80 -9.12 10.20
CA ALA A 216 -7.82 -8.42 11.03
C ALA A 216 -8.32 -7.02 11.41
N LEU A 217 -8.83 -6.23 10.46
CA LEU A 217 -9.43 -4.92 10.75
C LEU A 217 -10.64 -5.01 11.69
N ILE A 218 -11.57 -5.93 11.41
CA ILE A 218 -12.74 -6.15 12.24
C ILE A 218 -12.33 -6.54 13.67
N SER A 219 -11.29 -7.37 13.83
CA SER A 219 -10.80 -7.77 15.15
C SER A 219 -10.27 -6.59 15.98
N LEU A 220 -9.68 -5.58 15.35
CA LEU A 220 -9.25 -4.36 16.03
C LEU A 220 -10.44 -3.51 16.48
N LEU A 221 -11.46 -3.40 15.62
CA LEU A 221 -12.69 -2.65 15.91
C LEU A 221 -13.49 -3.31 17.05
N GLU A 222 -13.88 -4.57 16.84
CA GLU A 222 -14.74 -5.30 17.79
C GLU A 222 -14.00 -5.67 19.09
N GLY A 223 -12.69 -5.91 19.01
CA GLY A 223 -11.84 -6.24 20.14
C GLY A 223 -11.47 -5.05 21.03
N GLY A 224 -11.97 -3.84 20.76
CA GLY A 224 -11.74 -2.65 21.57
C GLY A 224 -10.30 -2.12 21.52
N VAL A 225 -9.50 -2.52 20.50
CA VAL A 225 -8.09 -2.13 20.42
C VAL A 225 -7.94 -0.62 20.20
N PHE A 226 -8.81 -0.02 19.40
CA PHE A 226 -8.78 1.43 19.17
C PHE A 226 -9.24 2.24 20.39
N ASP A 227 -10.07 1.66 21.27
CA ASP A 227 -10.44 2.30 22.53
C ASP A 227 -9.28 2.31 23.51
N GLU A 228 -8.53 1.20 23.58
CA GLU A 228 -7.34 1.08 24.43
C GLU A 228 -6.17 1.90 23.88
N LEU A 229 -6.05 2.02 22.54
CA LEU A 229 -4.94 2.65 21.84
C LEU A 229 -5.43 3.77 20.91
N PRO A 230 -5.92 4.90 21.43
CA PRO A 230 -6.58 5.96 20.64
C PRO A 230 -5.64 6.70 19.68
N LYS A 231 -4.33 6.48 19.77
CA LYS A 231 -3.33 7.04 18.84
C LYS A 231 -2.89 6.03 17.75
N LEU A 232 -3.36 4.79 17.82
CA LEU A 232 -3.00 3.77 16.85
C LEU A 232 -3.52 4.15 15.46
N LYS A 233 -2.66 4.08 14.46
CA LYS A 233 -3.00 4.24 13.04
C LYS A 233 -2.67 2.96 12.30
N VAL A 234 -3.61 2.45 11.55
CA VAL A 234 -3.43 1.23 10.77
C VAL A 234 -3.64 1.51 9.29
N VAL A 235 -2.85 0.87 8.46
CA VAL A 235 -3.03 0.86 7.00
C VAL A 235 -3.39 -0.56 6.61
N VAL A 236 -4.49 -0.73 5.89
CA VAL A 236 -4.88 -2.00 5.30
C VAL A 236 -4.75 -1.94 3.78
N THR A 237 -4.71 -3.09 3.12
CA THR A 237 -4.70 -3.12 1.67
C THR A 237 -6.11 -2.94 1.10
N THR A 238 -6.22 -2.58 -0.16
CA THR A 238 -7.50 -2.56 -0.91
C THR A 238 -8.24 -3.89 -0.82
N LEU A 239 -7.56 -5.00 -0.56
CA LEU A 239 -8.19 -6.31 -0.34
C LEU A 239 -9.09 -6.32 0.91
N ALA A 240 -8.83 -5.47 1.90
CA ALA A 240 -9.66 -5.34 3.10
C ALA A 240 -10.93 -4.51 2.89
N MET A 241 -11.26 -4.10 1.66
CA MET A 241 -12.43 -3.28 1.37
C MET A 241 -13.73 -3.85 1.94
N GLY A 242 -13.89 -5.17 1.97
CA GLY A 242 -15.03 -5.82 2.61
C GLY A 242 -15.16 -5.47 4.10
N GLY A 243 -14.04 -5.48 4.82
CA GLY A 243 -14.00 -5.07 6.24
C GLY A 243 -14.31 -3.57 6.44
N ILE A 244 -13.78 -2.71 5.56
CA ILE A 244 -14.08 -1.27 5.57
C ILE A 244 -15.56 -1.03 5.31
N MET A 245 -16.15 -1.72 4.33
CA MET A 245 -17.58 -1.62 4.01
C MET A 245 -18.46 -2.05 5.18
N MET A 246 -18.10 -3.14 5.87
CA MET A 246 -18.84 -3.59 7.06
C MET A 246 -18.73 -2.57 8.21
N ALA A 247 -17.54 -2.02 8.46
CA ALA A 247 -17.35 -0.98 9.46
C ALA A 247 -18.12 0.30 9.13
N GLY A 248 -18.29 0.63 7.86
CA GLY A 248 -18.90 1.87 7.37
C GLY A 248 -20.43 1.94 7.44
N GLY A 249 -21.13 0.86 7.80
CA GLY A 249 -22.57 0.98 7.95
C GLY A 249 -23.43 -0.17 7.48
N PHE A 250 -23.29 -1.31 8.07
CA PHE A 250 -24.21 -2.44 7.81
C PHE A 250 -25.51 -2.33 8.63
N GLY A 251 -26.15 -1.17 8.60
CA GLY A 251 -27.54 -1.02 9.02
C GLY A 251 -27.85 -1.03 10.53
N ALA A 252 -28.77 -0.15 10.93
CA ALA A 252 -29.36 -0.14 12.27
C ALA A 252 -30.18 -1.42 12.50
N GLY A 253 -30.00 -2.08 13.63
CA GLY A 253 -30.80 -3.24 14.04
C GLY A 253 -30.03 -4.55 14.17
N TYR A 254 -28.81 -4.64 13.66
CA TYR A 254 -27.88 -5.69 13.99
C TYR A 254 -27.02 -5.24 15.18
N ASN A 255 -26.55 -6.16 16.01
CA ASN A 255 -25.65 -5.86 17.13
C ASN A 255 -24.25 -5.43 16.65
N ILE A 256 -24.20 -4.44 15.76
CA ILE A 256 -22.97 -3.88 15.22
C ILE A 256 -22.53 -2.73 16.12
N ARG A 257 -21.25 -2.62 16.33
CA ARG A 257 -20.63 -1.50 17.02
C ARG A 257 -21.00 -0.18 16.33
N LYS A 258 -21.79 0.67 17.01
CA LYS A 258 -22.39 1.87 16.42
C LYS A 258 -21.37 2.94 16.04
N ASP A 259 -20.22 2.99 16.73
CA ASP A 259 -19.11 3.91 16.50
C ASP A 259 -18.05 3.39 15.52
N ALA A 260 -18.25 2.19 14.94
CA ALA A 260 -17.30 1.61 13.99
C ALA A 260 -16.97 2.52 12.80
N PRO A 261 -17.93 3.26 12.18
CA PRO A 261 -17.62 4.20 11.11
C PRO A 261 -16.71 5.35 11.55
N GLU A 262 -16.91 5.86 12.75
CA GLU A 262 -16.09 6.93 13.31
C GLU A 262 -14.68 6.44 13.63
N LEU A 263 -14.56 5.28 14.26
CA LEU A 263 -13.28 4.65 14.55
C LEU A 263 -12.52 4.34 13.26
N ALA A 264 -13.19 3.81 12.23
CA ALA A 264 -12.56 3.58 10.93
C ALA A 264 -11.99 4.88 10.35
N ARG A 265 -12.74 5.96 10.31
CA ARG A 265 -12.28 7.27 9.83
C ARG A 265 -11.16 7.89 10.67
N ARG A 266 -11.04 7.53 11.93
CA ARG A 266 -10.00 8.05 12.83
C ARG A 266 -8.69 7.29 12.72
N HIS A 267 -8.77 5.98 12.51
CA HIS A 267 -7.65 5.06 12.69
C HIS A 267 -7.18 4.36 11.42
N VAL A 268 -8.06 4.19 10.43
CA VAL A 268 -7.82 3.30 9.28
C VAL A 268 -7.44 4.09 8.03
N TYR A 269 -6.34 3.70 7.42
CA TYR A 269 -5.89 4.14 6.10
C TYR A 269 -5.95 2.94 5.15
N VAL A 270 -6.04 3.22 3.85
CA VAL A 270 -6.05 2.17 2.81
C VAL A 270 -5.19 2.59 1.63
N ASP A 271 -4.50 1.62 1.02
CA ASP A 271 -3.77 1.83 -0.23
C ASP A 271 -4.67 1.73 -1.47
N THR A 272 -4.13 2.10 -2.62
CA THR A 272 -4.80 1.97 -3.93
C THR A 272 -4.34 0.75 -4.71
N MET A 273 -3.82 -0.29 -4.06
CA MET A 273 -3.30 -1.49 -4.73
C MET A 273 -4.27 -1.99 -5.81
N GLY A 274 -3.74 -2.27 -7.00
CA GLY A 274 -4.54 -2.65 -8.17
C GLY A 274 -5.11 -1.48 -8.97
N LEU A 275 -5.00 -0.23 -8.49
CA LEU A 275 -5.42 1.01 -9.16
C LEU A 275 -6.83 0.90 -9.76
N ASN A 276 -7.79 0.38 -8.97
CA ASN A 276 -9.17 0.15 -9.38
C ASN A 276 -10.05 1.34 -8.98
N GLY A 277 -10.59 2.06 -9.97
CA GLY A 277 -11.37 3.28 -9.74
C GLY A 277 -12.56 3.11 -8.80
N PRO A 278 -13.46 2.14 -8.99
CA PRO A 278 -14.57 1.89 -8.06
C PRO A 278 -14.13 1.63 -6.62
N GLN A 279 -13.02 0.91 -6.40
CA GLN A 279 -12.49 0.66 -5.05
C GLN A 279 -11.93 1.94 -4.42
N VAL A 280 -11.19 2.77 -5.19
CA VAL A 280 -10.70 4.07 -4.74
C VAL A 280 -11.87 4.98 -4.37
N ALA A 281 -12.90 5.06 -5.22
CA ALA A 281 -14.10 5.86 -4.93
C ALA A 281 -14.83 5.39 -3.66
N ALA A 282 -14.96 4.09 -3.46
CA ALA A 282 -15.55 3.53 -2.25
C ALA A 282 -14.71 3.86 -1.00
N ALA A 283 -13.38 3.71 -1.07
CA ALA A 283 -12.48 4.05 0.03
C ALA A 283 -12.60 5.52 0.43
N VAL A 284 -12.59 6.43 -0.56
CA VAL A 284 -12.77 7.87 -0.33
C VAL A 284 -14.13 8.18 0.28
N ALA A 285 -15.20 7.57 -0.20
CA ALA A 285 -16.55 7.79 0.33
C ALA A 285 -16.69 7.34 1.79
N MET A 286 -16.00 6.27 2.18
CA MET A 286 -16.11 5.67 3.50
C MET A 286 -15.15 6.26 4.53
N LEU A 287 -13.91 6.54 4.12
CA LEU A 287 -12.84 6.97 5.03
C LEU A 287 -12.47 8.45 4.89
N GLY A 288 -12.70 9.06 3.72
CA GLY A 288 -12.17 10.36 3.34
C GLY A 288 -10.92 10.25 2.44
N ALA A 289 -10.69 11.25 1.60
CA ALA A 289 -9.53 11.30 0.72
C ALA A 289 -8.20 11.34 1.49
N ASP A 290 -8.20 11.91 2.68
CA ASP A 290 -7.05 12.02 3.59
C ASP A 290 -6.63 10.69 4.25
N HIS A 291 -7.40 9.64 4.05
CA HIS A 291 -7.14 8.29 4.53
C HIS A 291 -6.80 7.27 3.41
N VAL A 292 -6.68 7.75 2.17
CA VAL A 292 -6.30 6.91 1.02
C VAL A 292 -4.88 7.26 0.58
N MET A 293 -4.08 6.27 0.19
CA MET A 293 -2.68 6.45 -0.21
C MET A 293 -2.36 5.64 -1.47
N ALA A 294 -1.47 6.16 -2.31
CA ALA A 294 -0.96 5.43 -3.46
C ALA A 294 -0.23 4.15 -3.03
N GLY A 295 -0.52 3.03 -3.67
CA GLY A 295 0.13 1.74 -3.45
C GLY A 295 -0.06 0.82 -4.65
N THR A 296 0.98 0.03 -5.03
CA THR A 296 0.94 -0.82 -6.24
C THR A 296 1.13 -2.31 -5.98
N ASP A 297 1.76 -2.72 -4.88
CA ASP A 297 2.14 -4.11 -4.57
C ASP A 297 3.36 -4.60 -5.40
N TRP A 298 4.33 -3.70 -5.67
CA TRP A 298 5.57 -4.13 -6.32
C TRP A 298 6.38 -5.08 -5.40
N PRO A 299 7.01 -6.14 -5.88
CA PRO A 299 7.11 -6.60 -7.27
C PRO A 299 6.08 -7.65 -7.68
N ILE A 300 5.04 -7.88 -6.87
CA ILE A 300 3.96 -8.81 -7.19
C ILE A 300 3.17 -8.29 -8.39
N VAL A 301 2.94 -6.97 -8.40
CA VAL A 301 2.35 -6.24 -9.52
C VAL A 301 3.39 -5.24 -10.03
N VAL A 302 3.75 -5.35 -11.32
CA VAL A 302 4.68 -4.42 -11.96
C VAL A 302 3.88 -3.41 -12.78
N GLU A 303 3.78 -2.20 -12.25
CA GLU A 303 3.06 -1.10 -12.89
C GLU A 303 4.03 -0.12 -13.56
N LYS A 304 3.63 0.35 -14.75
CA LYS A 304 4.28 1.44 -15.46
C LYS A 304 3.36 2.65 -15.46
N SER A 305 3.93 3.85 -15.56
CA SER A 305 3.14 5.09 -15.63
C SER A 305 2.13 5.18 -14.49
N VAL A 306 2.60 4.93 -13.27
CA VAL A 306 1.74 4.94 -12.06
C VAL A 306 1.01 6.25 -11.87
N PRO A 307 1.61 7.45 -12.09
CA PRO A 307 0.90 8.72 -11.97
C PRO A 307 -0.35 8.81 -12.84
N GLU A 308 -0.27 8.42 -14.11
CA GLU A 308 -1.38 8.45 -15.05
C GLU A 308 -2.46 7.43 -14.68
N ARG A 309 -2.05 6.23 -14.28
CA ARG A 309 -2.98 5.18 -13.85
C ARG A 309 -3.68 5.52 -12.55
N LEU A 310 -2.95 6.10 -11.59
CA LEU A 310 -3.53 6.58 -10.34
C LEU A 310 -4.54 7.71 -10.60
N LYS A 311 -4.18 8.68 -11.45
CA LYS A 311 -5.09 9.75 -11.86
C LYS A 311 -6.37 9.18 -12.51
N ALA A 312 -6.24 8.20 -13.38
CA ALA A 312 -7.38 7.51 -13.99
C ALA A 312 -8.24 6.77 -12.94
N ALA A 313 -7.62 6.10 -11.97
CA ALA A 313 -8.34 5.44 -10.88
C ALA A 313 -9.07 6.44 -9.97
N MET A 314 -8.53 7.62 -9.76
CA MET A 314 -9.16 8.69 -8.97
C MET A 314 -10.29 9.42 -9.69
N ALA A 315 -10.37 9.32 -11.02
CA ALA A 315 -11.35 10.07 -11.82
C ALA A 315 -12.80 9.77 -11.44
N SER A 316 -13.11 8.54 -11.02
CA SER A 316 -14.45 8.13 -10.60
C SER A 316 -14.87 8.65 -9.22
N ALA A 317 -13.95 9.14 -8.42
CA ALA A 317 -14.21 9.66 -7.07
C ALA A 317 -14.50 11.16 -7.03
N ASN A 318 -14.46 11.85 -8.18
CA ASN A 318 -14.71 13.30 -8.30
C ASN A 318 -13.88 14.13 -7.32
N LEU A 319 -12.59 13.85 -7.23
CA LEU A 319 -11.66 14.46 -6.29
C LEU A 319 -11.17 15.83 -6.78
N SER A 320 -11.01 16.77 -5.86
CA SER A 320 -10.27 18.01 -6.11
C SER A 320 -8.79 17.71 -6.45
N GLN A 321 -8.10 18.65 -7.07
CA GLN A 321 -6.65 18.51 -7.30
C GLN A 321 -5.90 18.31 -5.97
N GLN A 322 -6.31 19.02 -4.92
CA GLN A 322 -5.71 18.89 -3.59
C GLN A 322 -5.86 17.48 -3.03
N ASP A 323 -7.03 16.84 -3.20
CA ASP A 323 -7.26 15.46 -2.75
C ASP A 323 -6.45 14.47 -3.58
N GLN A 324 -6.34 14.69 -4.90
CA GLN A 324 -5.51 13.84 -5.77
C GLN A 324 -4.03 13.87 -5.34
N GLU A 325 -3.49 15.06 -5.03
CA GLU A 325 -2.13 15.21 -4.49
C GLU A 325 -2.01 14.61 -3.08
N ALA A 326 -3.06 14.72 -2.26
CA ALA A 326 -3.08 14.10 -0.93
C ALA A 326 -2.96 12.57 -1.05
N ILE A 327 -3.74 11.93 -1.89
CA ILE A 327 -3.69 10.48 -2.15
C ILE A 327 -2.34 10.08 -2.77
N ALA A 328 -1.81 10.88 -3.68
CA ALA A 328 -0.59 10.55 -4.40
C ALA A 328 0.66 10.55 -3.51
N HIS A 329 0.76 11.49 -2.57
CA HIS A 329 1.94 11.58 -1.70
C HIS A 329 1.72 12.23 -0.33
N ARG A 330 0.89 13.30 -0.20
CA ARG A 330 0.86 14.12 1.03
C ARG A 330 0.34 13.36 2.24
N ASN A 331 -0.66 12.48 2.07
CA ASN A 331 -1.17 11.65 3.16
C ASN A 331 -0.06 10.76 3.70
N LEU A 332 0.72 10.19 2.81
CA LEU A 332 1.84 9.34 3.17
C LEU A 332 2.97 10.13 3.82
N GLU A 333 3.34 11.27 3.27
CA GLU A 333 4.33 12.18 3.88
C GLU A 333 3.96 12.54 5.32
N LYS A 334 2.70 12.91 5.54
CA LYS A 334 2.17 13.22 6.88
C LYS A 334 2.17 11.98 7.79
N LEU A 335 1.75 10.81 7.27
CA LEU A 335 1.63 9.60 8.07
C LEU A 335 2.98 9.07 8.53
N LEU A 336 4.00 9.13 7.66
CA LEU A 336 5.37 8.65 7.94
C LEU A 336 6.30 9.72 8.50
N GLY A 337 5.87 10.99 8.59
CA GLY A 337 6.73 12.09 9.02
C GLY A 337 7.91 12.30 8.07
N ILE A 338 7.67 12.23 6.76
CA ILE A 338 8.65 12.46 5.70
C ILE A 338 8.17 13.65 4.85
N GLY A 339 8.98 14.67 4.70
CA GLY A 339 8.57 15.89 3.98
C GLY A 339 9.57 17.01 4.20
#